data_5d444e340ef8f9791b416512539c16aa
#
_entry.id   5d444e340ef8f9791b416512539c16aa
#
_cell.length_a   1.000
_cell.length_b   1.000
_cell.length_c   1.000
_cell.angle_alpha   90.00
_cell.angle_beta   90.00
_cell.angle_gamma   90.00
#
_symmetry.space_group_name_H-M   'P 1'
#
loop_
_entity.id
_entity.type
_entity.pdbx_description
1 polymer ?
#
loop_
_entity_poly.entity_id
_entity_poly.type
_entity_poly.pdbx_seq_one_letter_code
_entity_poly.pdbx_strand_id
1 'polypeptide(L)'
;MKILINGIQSNLRFSSAHVIPGHESCGFIHGHSYFVDVEIEGERSGDFDFVVDFKEVKKYAKAICDELDHRLLIPVYNNLIDFKDFDKEHDSIFNLKDKKTAYFRIDDKSYSIPCVDCVFLPLPHTSAEELSMFFAETLSRKLSENYDNLDYVSVCVNEGIGQGAQFKKHLRD
;
A
#
# COMPACT_ATOMS: atom_id res chain seq x y z
N MET A 1 0.10 23.88 -8.81
CA MET A 1 0.95 24.07 -7.58
C MET A 1 1.17 22.72 -6.94
N LYS A 2 2.36 22.46 -6.35
CA LYS A 2 2.68 21.17 -5.70
C LYS A 2 2.61 21.28 -4.18
N ILE A 3 2.05 20.25 -3.58
CA ILE A 3 1.99 20.00 -2.14
C ILE A 3 2.93 18.82 -1.85
N LEU A 4 3.79 18.96 -0.83
CA LEU A 4 4.74 17.95 -0.43
C LEU A 4 4.53 17.58 1.03
N ILE A 5 4.40 16.29 1.33
CA ILE A 5 4.28 15.75 2.69
C ILE A 5 5.38 14.72 2.89
N ASN A 6 6.33 15.02 3.77
CA ASN A 6 7.39 14.09 4.13
C ASN A 6 6.89 13.09 5.16
N GLY A 7 7.05 11.81 4.88
CA GLY A 7 6.51 10.70 5.66
C GLY A 7 7.13 10.59 7.06
N ILE A 8 8.43 10.79 7.17
CA ILE A 8 9.13 10.74 8.47
C ILE A 8 8.63 11.86 9.38
N GLN A 9 8.61 13.10 8.89
CA GLN A 9 8.20 14.26 9.67
C GLN A 9 6.71 14.30 9.99
N SER A 10 5.89 13.69 9.12
CA SER A 10 4.43 13.65 9.26
C SER A 10 3.93 12.36 9.94
N ASN A 11 4.82 11.49 10.39
CA ASN A 11 4.47 10.20 10.99
C ASN A 11 3.61 9.31 10.07
N LEU A 12 3.82 9.40 8.75
CA LEU A 12 3.24 8.49 7.76
C LEU A 12 4.19 7.31 7.60
N ARG A 13 4.07 6.34 8.48
CA ARG A 13 4.95 5.18 8.56
C ARG A 13 4.20 3.94 9.03
N PHE A 14 4.75 2.77 8.68
CA PHE A 14 4.32 1.47 9.18
C PHE A 14 5.52 0.52 9.21
N SER A 15 5.49 -0.49 10.08
CA SER A 15 6.48 -1.56 10.14
C SER A 15 5.79 -2.87 9.80
N SER A 16 6.24 -3.53 8.75
CA SER A 16 5.57 -4.74 8.25
C SER A 16 6.57 -5.75 7.76
N ALA A 17 6.19 -7.02 7.88
CA ALA A 17 6.86 -8.10 7.19
C ALA A 17 6.27 -8.28 5.79
N HIS A 18 7.07 -8.75 4.86
CA HIS A 18 6.63 -9.16 3.53
C HIS A 18 7.50 -10.29 2.95
N VAL A 19 7.11 -10.76 1.79
CA VAL A 19 7.86 -11.73 1.00
C VAL A 19 7.68 -11.43 -0.48
N ILE A 20 8.75 -11.54 -1.26
CA ILE A 20 8.72 -11.46 -2.73
C ILE A 20 8.93 -12.86 -3.29
N PRO A 21 7.87 -13.61 -3.59
CA PRO A 21 7.98 -15.00 -4.05
C PRO A 21 8.85 -15.10 -5.30
N GLY A 22 9.75 -16.10 -5.33
CA GLY A 22 10.68 -16.32 -6.44
C GLY A 22 11.93 -15.43 -6.47
N HIS A 23 12.04 -14.43 -5.59
CA HIS A 23 13.23 -13.59 -5.52
C HIS A 23 14.31 -14.23 -4.63
N GLU A 24 15.58 -14.21 -5.07
CA GLU A 24 16.69 -14.91 -4.40
C GLU A 24 16.89 -14.48 -2.94
N SER A 25 16.93 -13.17 -2.67
CA SER A 25 17.14 -12.62 -1.32
C SER A 25 15.85 -12.23 -0.60
N CYS A 26 14.87 -11.67 -1.32
CA CYS A 26 13.62 -11.21 -0.73
C CYS A 26 12.51 -12.28 -0.74
N GLY A 27 12.81 -13.51 -1.22
CA GLY A 27 11.91 -14.67 -1.16
C GLY A 27 11.77 -15.31 0.22
N PHE A 28 12.39 -14.73 1.24
CA PHE A 28 12.21 -15.06 2.65
C PHE A 28 11.32 -14.00 3.30
N ILE A 29 10.53 -14.39 4.32
CA ILE A 29 9.79 -13.41 5.10
C ILE A 29 10.79 -12.53 5.84
N HIS A 30 10.73 -11.24 5.58
CA HIS A 30 11.55 -10.21 6.22
C HIS A 30 10.71 -8.94 6.38
N GLY A 31 11.24 -7.90 7.00
CA GLY A 31 10.45 -6.70 7.26
C GLY A 31 11.27 -5.42 7.20
N HIS A 32 10.52 -4.32 7.03
CA HIS A 32 11.06 -2.97 6.95
C HIS A 32 10.27 -2.01 7.83
N SER A 33 10.91 -0.90 8.21
CA SER A 33 10.24 0.30 8.67
C SER A 33 9.99 1.20 7.45
N TYR A 34 8.77 1.18 6.96
CA TYR A 34 8.36 1.94 5.79
C TYR A 34 8.03 3.39 6.13
N PHE A 35 8.35 4.30 5.20
CA PHE A 35 7.94 5.70 5.24
C PHE A 35 7.25 6.08 3.93
N VAL A 36 6.18 6.89 4.02
CA VAL A 36 5.32 7.21 2.88
C VAL A 36 5.35 8.73 2.64
N ASP A 37 6.09 9.14 1.60
CA ASP A 37 6.08 10.54 1.15
C ASP A 37 4.94 10.72 0.12
N VAL A 38 4.27 11.88 0.17
CA VAL A 38 3.16 12.19 -0.73
C VAL A 38 3.42 13.52 -1.41
N GLU A 39 3.28 13.55 -2.74
CA GLU A 39 3.28 14.76 -3.57
C GLU A 39 1.93 14.85 -4.29
N ILE A 40 1.30 16.01 -4.26
CA ILE A 40 0.04 16.28 -4.96
C ILE A 40 0.20 17.55 -5.78
N GLU A 41 -0.18 17.53 -7.04
CA GLU A 41 -0.27 18.71 -7.88
C GLU A 41 -1.71 18.98 -8.27
N GLY A 42 -2.05 20.26 -8.35
CA GLY A 42 -3.36 20.72 -8.77
C GLY A 42 -3.47 22.23 -8.78
N GLU A 43 -4.65 22.72 -9.15
CA GLU A 43 -4.99 24.11 -9.09
C GLU A 43 -5.46 24.49 -7.68
N ARG A 44 -5.27 25.75 -7.30
CA ARG A 44 -5.83 26.27 -6.05
C ARG A 44 -7.32 26.50 -6.22
N SER A 45 -8.10 26.15 -5.21
CA SER A 45 -9.56 26.26 -5.26
C SER A 45 -10.17 26.55 -3.88
N GLY A 46 -11.48 26.82 -3.87
CA GLY A 46 -12.26 27.10 -2.65
C GLY A 46 -11.92 28.44 -1.98
N ASP A 47 -12.56 28.69 -0.83
CA ASP A 47 -12.48 29.97 -0.11
C ASP A 47 -11.07 30.29 0.44
N PHE A 48 -10.22 29.29 0.57
CA PHE A 48 -8.86 29.42 1.12
C PHE A 48 -7.77 29.30 0.06
N ASP A 49 -8.11 29.17 -1.21
CA ASP A 49 -7.11 28.99 -2.28
C ASP A 49 -6.16 27.80 -2.05
N PHE A 50 -6.66 26.69 -1.50
CA PHE A 50 -5.87 25.50 -1.29
C PHE A 50 -5.89 24.59 -2.53
N VAL A 51 -4.78 23.85 -2.77
CA VAL A 51 -4.80 22.71 -3.68
C VAL A 51 -5.56 21.56 -3.04
N VAL A 52 -5.26 21.28 -1.78
CA VAL A 52 -5.87 20.24 -0.95
C VAL A 52 -5.58 20.54 0.53
N ASP A 53 -6.44 20.12 1.44
CA ASP A 53 -6.16 20.22 2.87
C ASP A 53 -5.14 19.14 3.29
N PHE A 54 -4.00 19.59 3.82
CA PHE A 54 -2.95 18.70 4.38
C PHE A 54 -3.49 17.72 5.43
N LYS A 55 -4.48 18.13 6.20
CA LYS A 55 -5.09 17.29 7.23
C LYS A 55 -5.82 16.09 6.63
N GLU A 56 -6.53 16.28 5.53
CA GLU A 56 -7.23 15.21 4.83
C GLU A 56 -6.25 14.24 4.19
N VAL A 57 -5.23 14.74 3.48
CA VAL A 57 -4.21 13.89 2.88
C VAL A 57 -3.53 13.03 3.94
N LYS A 58 -3.07 13.66 5.04
CA LYS A 58 -2.44 12.94 6.15
C LYS A 58 -3.38 11.92 6.80
N LYS A 59 -4.66 12.26 6.96
CA LYS A 59 -5.68 11.34 7.51
C LYS A 59 -5.82 10.08 6.65
N TYR A 60 -5.95 10.23 5.33
CA TYR A 60 -6.13 9.10 4.44
C TYR A 60 -4.85 8.27 4.31
N ALA A 61 -3.69 8.91 4.16
CA ALA A 61 -2.41 8.20 4.11
C ALA A 61 -2.11 7.45 5.41
N LYS A 62 -2.40 8.07 6.57
CA LYS A 62 -2.22 7.43 7.88
C LYS A 62 -3.14 6.23 8.05
N ALA A 63 -4.39 6.31 7.59
CA ALA A 63 -5.32 5.18 7.67
C ALA A 63 -4.80 3.95 6.91
N ILE A 64 -4.18 4.15 5.73
CA ILE A 64 -3.54 3.06 4.99
C ILE A 64 -2.33 2.53 5.77
N CYS A 65 -1.46 3.40 6.28
CA CYS A 65 -0.33 2.98 7.10
C CYS A 65 -0.78 2.14 8.32
N ASP A 66 -1.83 2.58 9.03
CA ASP A 66 -2.35 1.89 10.22
C ASP A 66 -2.93 0.51 9.88
N GLU A 67 -3.53 0.33 8.70
CA GLU A 67 -4.01 -0.97 8.23
C GLU A 67 -2.86 -1.94 7.98
N LEU A 68 -1.73 -1.44 7.47
CA LEU A 68 -0.56 -2.26 7.15
C LEU A 68 0.34 -2.52 8.35
N ASP A 69 0.29 -1.67 9.37
CA ASP A 69 1.26 -1.66 10.46
C ASP A 69 1.20 -2.94 11.32
N HIS A 70 2.37 -3.49 11.66
CA HIS A 70 2.55 -4.72 12.45
C HIS A 70 1.85 -5.95 11.85
N ARG A 71 1.87 -6.09 10.52
CA ARG A 71 1.26 -7.20 9.78
C ARG A 71 2.25 -7.85 8.81
N LEU A 72 1.93 -9.07 8.41
CA LEU A 72 2.52 -9.71 7.24
C LEU A 72 1.72 -9.33 5.98
N LEU A 73 2.37 -8.66 5.04
CA LEU A 73 1.77 -8.28 3.77
C LEU A 73 1.82 -9.47 2.80
N ILE A 74 0.67 -9.92 2.32
CA ILE A 74 0.56 -11.08 1.42
C ILE A 74 -0.01 -10.62 0.08
N PRO A 75 0.75 -10.75 -1.03
CA PRO A 75 0.28 -10.39 -2.37
C PRO A 75 -0.61 -11.53 -2.92
N VAL A 76 -1.93 -11.36 -2.87
CA VAL A 76 -2.89 -12.43 -3.19
C VAL A 76 -2.83 -12.85 -4.65
N TYR A 77 -2.51 -11.92 -5.56
CA TYR A 77 -2.45 -12.20 -7.00
C TYR A 77 -1.07 -12.69 -7.49
N ASN A 78 -0.15 -13.00 -6.57
CA ASN A 78 1.11 -13.63 -6.95
C ASN A 78 0.89 -15.09 -7.37
N ASN A 79 1.37 -15.47 -8.57
CA ASN A 79 1.17 -16.81 -9.12
C ASN A 79 1.97 -17.91 -8.42
N LEU A 80 3.00 -17.56 -7.65
CA LEU A 80 3.83 -18.51 -6.89
C LEU A 80 3.28 -18.77 -5.48
N ILE A 81 2.20 -18.09 -5.07
CA ILE A 81 1.53 -18.36 -3.81
C ILE A 81 0.33 -19.27 -4.08
N ASP A 82 0.33 -20.44 -3.49
CA ASP A 82 -0.78 -21.40 -3.54
C ASP A 82 -1.52 -21.39 -2.19
N PHE A 83 -2.74 -20.86 -2.20
CA PHE A 83 -3.59 -20.80 -1.00
C PHE A 83 -4.43 -22.06 -0.88
N LYS A 84 -4.49 -22.63 0.31
CA LYS A 84 -5.43 -23.67 0.63
C LYS A 84 -6.83 -23.06 0.83
N ASP A 85 -7.82 -23.63 0.16
CA ASP A 85 -9.23 -23.22 0.27
C ASP A 85 -9.52 -21.75 -0.14
N PHE A 86 -8.77 -21.24 -1.12
CA PHE A 86 -9.01 -19.93 -1.74
C PHE A 86 -8.66 -19.99 -3.23
N ASP A 87 -9.66 -19.70 -4.07
CA ASP A 87 -9.51 -19.60 -5.52
C ASP A 87 -9.37 -18.12 -5.92
N LYS A 88 -8.22 -17.75 -6.46
CA LYS A 88 -7.92 -16.37 -6.87
C LYS A 88 -8.83 -15.82 -7.96
N GLU A 89 -9.41 -16.71 -8.79
CA GLU A 89 -10.26 -16.33 -9.91
C GLU A 89 -11.73 -16.16 -9.50
N HIS A 90 -12.19 -16.90 -8.48
CA HIS A 90 -13.60 -16.98 -8.12
C HIS A 90 -13.91 -16.46 -6.72
N ASP A 91 -12.92 -16.46 -5.79
CA ASP A 91 -13.13 -16.01 -4.42
C ASP A 91 -12.80 -14.53 -4.24
N SER A 92 -13.55 -13.86 -3.37
CA SER A 92 -13.22 -12.53 -2.91
C SER A 92 -12.11 -12.56 -1.86
N ILE A 93 -11.18 -11.61 -1.91
CA ILE A 93 -10.13 -11.42 -0.89
C ILE A 93 -10.74 -11.31 0.53
N PHE A 94 -11.96 -10.79 0.65
CA PHE A 94 -12.68 -10.75 1.92
C PHE A 94 -12.91 -12.15 2.51
N ASN A 95 -13.02 -13.19 1.69
CA ASN A 95 -13.15 -14.58 2.16
C ASN A 95 -11.89 -15.07 2.90
N LEU A 96 -10.71 -14.53 2.61
CA LEU A 96 -9.49 -14.78 3.39
C LEU A 96 -9.52 -14.09 4.75
N LYS A 97 -10.01 -12.85 4.79
CA LYS A 97 -10.09 -12.05 6.04
C LYS A 97 -11.04 -12.67 7.08
N ASP A 98 -12.07 -13.36 6.62
CA ASP A 98 -13.06 -14.02 7.50
C ASP A 98 -12.58 -15.36 8.09
N LYS A 99 -11.45 -15.89 7.60
CA LYS A 99 -10.85 -17.11 8.13
C LYS A 99 -10.05 -16.81 9.40
N LYS A 100 -9.96 -17.79 10.29
CA LYS A 100 -9.11 -17.69 11.50
C LYS A 100 -7.63 -17.79 11.16
N THR A 101 -7.29 -18.65 10.19
CA THR A 101 -5.91 -18.98 9.82
C THR A 101 -5.79 -19.05 8.31
N ALA A 102 -4.78 -18.38 7.78
CA ALA A 102 -4.37 -18.51 6.38
C ALA A 102 -3.39 -19.67 6.24
N TYR A 103 -3.65 -20.56 5.30
CA TYR A 103 -2.76 -21.63 4.90
C TYR A 103 -2.34 -21.42 3.46
N PHE A 104 -1.06 -21.30 3.22
CA PHE A 104 -0.53 -21.13 1.86
C PHE A 104 0.88 -21.72 1.71
N ARG A 105 1.29 -21.94 0.46
CA ARG A 105 2.62 -22.39 0.09
C ARG A 105 3.29 -21.39 -0.84
N ILE A 106 4.60 -21.28 -0.68
CA ILE A 106 5.47 -20.55 -1.61
C ILE A 106 6.64 -21.50 -1.88
N ASP A 107 6.74 -22.02 -3.10
CA ASP A 107 7.67 -23.07 -3.47
C ASP A 107 7.53 -24.31 -2.56
N ASP A 108 8.59 -24.72 -1.88
CA ASP A 108 8.62 -25.84 -0.92
C ASP A 108 8.22 -25.45 0.51
N LYS A 109 8.02 -24.15 0.77
CA LYS A 109 7.70 -23.61 2.10
C LYS A 109 6.20 -23.61 2.33
N SER A 110 5.78 -24.15 3.47
CA SER A 110 4.38 -24.14 3.92
C SER A 110 4.20 -23.17 5.08
N TYR A 111 3.14 -22.39 5.03
CA TYR A 111 2.81 -21.37 6.02
C TYR A 111 1.43 -21.58 6.61
N SER A 112 1.33 -21.37 7.92
CA SER A 112 0.08 -21.38 8.67
C SER A 112 0.10 -20.19 9.62
N ILE A 113 -0.63 -19.13 9.30
CA ILE A 113 -0.53 -17.84 10.00
C ILE A 113 -1.95 -17.36 10.36
N PRO A 114 -2.18 -16.86 11.59
CA PRO A 114 -3.45 -16.24 11.93
C PRO A 114 -3.79 -15.11 10.96
N CYS A 115 -5.02 -15.07 10.45
CA CYS A 115 -5.43 -14.03 9.50
C CYS A 115 -5.37 -12.62 10.10
N VAL A 116 -5.50 -12.49 11.43
CA VAL A 116 -5.36 -11.21 12.13
C VAL A 116 -3.95 -10.63 12.07
N ASP A 117 -2.93 -11.47 11.82
CA ASP A 117 -1.53 -11.05 11.69
C ASP A 117 -1.18 -10.74 10.22
N CYS A 118 -2.15 -10.87 9.30
CA CYS A 118 -1.93 -10.69 7.86
C CYS A 118 -2.73 -9.51 7.30
N VAL A 119 -2.19 -8.90 6.25
CA VAL A 119 -2.96 -8.08 5.31
C VAL A 119 -2.86 -8.72 3.93
N PHE A 120 -4.02 -9.08 3.39
CA PHE A 120 -4.16 -9.65 2.06
C PHE A 120 -4.34 -8.51 1.06
N LEU A 121 -3.34 -8.27 0.23
CA LEU A 121 -3.33 -7.18 -0.74
C LEU A 121 -3.66 -7.70 -2.15
N PRO A 122 -4.51 -6.98 -2.91
CA PRO A 122 -4.85 -7.33 -4.29
C PRO A 122 -3.72 -6.95 -5.26
N LEU A 123 -2.52 -7.44 -4.99
CA LEU A 123 -1.28 -7.11 -5.68
C LEU A 123 -0.58 -8.38 -6.15
N PRO A 124 0.21 -8.32 -7.24
CA PRO A 124 1.07 -9.42 -7.65
C PRO A 124 2.33 -9.54 -6.78
N HIS A 125 2.81 -8.44 -6.20
CA HIS A 125 3.96 -8.39 -5.29
C HIS A 125 3.71 -7.37 -4.17
N THR A 126 4.55 -7.42 -3.12
CA THR A 126 4.57 -6.44 -2.03
C THR A 126 5.88 -5.65 -2.02
N SER A 127 6.44 -5.42 -3.21
CA SER A 127 7.60 -4.56 -3.38
C SER A 127 7.26 -3.08 -3.17
N ALA A 128 8.27 -2.24 -2.99
CA ALA A 128 8.07 -0.79 -2.84
C ALA A 128 7.33 -0.17 -4.04
N GLU A 129 7.56 -0.69 -5.25
CA GLU A 129 6.89 -0.27 -6.49
C GLU A 129 5.37 -0.53 -6.43
N GLU A 130 4.98 -1.74 -6.11
CA GLU A 130 3.58 -2.14 -6.02
C GLU A 130 2.86 -1.44 -4.85
N LEU A 131 3.55 -1.29 -3.72
CA LEU A 131 3.01 -0.56 -2.58
C LEU A 131 2.84 0.93 -2.90
N SER A 132 3.79 1.56 -3.62
CA SER A 132 3.66 2.96 -4.03
C SER A 132 2.47 3.19 -4.97
N MET A 133 2.22 2.25 -5.89
CA MET A 133 1.06 2.25 -6.78
C MET A 133 -0.24 2.09 -5.97
N PHE A 134 -0.29 1.11 -5.07
CA PHE A 134 -1.45 0.87 -4.20
C PHE A 134 -1.82 2.10 -3.36
N PHE A 135 -0.82 2.75 -2.74
CA PHE A 135 -1.03 3.99 -1.98
C PHE A 135 -1.55 5.12 -2.87
N ALA A 136 -0.89 5.36 -4.02
CA ALA A 136 -1.27 6.43 -4.92
C ALA A 136 -2.69 6.26 -5.48
N GLU A 137 -3.06 5.06 -5.88
CA GLU A 137 -4.41 4.75 -6.37
C GLU A 137 -5.49 4.88 -5.28
N THR A 138 -5.19 4.39 -4.07
CA THR A 138 -6.11 4.50 -2.93
C THR A 138 -6.32 5.94 -2.50
N LEU A 139 -5.24 6.74 -2.40
CA LEU A 139 -5.32 8.15 -2.08
C LEU A 139 -6.03 8.94 -3.17
N SER A 140 -5.71 8.69 -4.44
CA SER A 140 -6.36 9.34 -5.58
C SER A 140 -7.87 9.15 -5.54
N ARG A 141 -8.34 7.92 -5.36
CA ARG A 141 -9.77 7.62 -5.27
C ARG A 141 -10.43 8.36 -4.10
N LYS A 142 -9.79 8.41 -2.93
CA LYS A 142 -10.33 9.08 -1.74
C LYS A 142 -10.36 10.59 -1.89
N LEU A 143 -9.32 11.18 -2.46
CA LEU A 143 -9.26 12.62 -2.65
C LEU A 143 -10.20 13.09 -3.75
N SER A 144 -10.38 12.32 -4.83
CA SER A 144 -11.32 12.65 -5.92
C SER A 144 -12.79 12.67 -5.49
N GLU A 145 -13.13 12.11 -4.31
CA GLU A 145 -14.49 12.25 -3.74
C GLU A 145 -14.82 13.71 -3.39
N ASN A 146 -13.80 14.55 -3.07
CA ASN A 146 -13.98 15.92 -2.58
C ASN A 146 -13.21 16.98 -3.38
N TYR A 147 -12.27 16.57 -4.25
CA TYR A 147 -11.39 17.48 -4.99
C TYR A 147 -11.39 17.13 -6.47
N ASP A 148 -11.88 18.07 -7.28
CA ASP A 148 -11.89 17.99 -8.75
C ASP A 148 -10.76 18.81 -9.41
N ASN A 149 -9.97 19.52 -8.60
CA ASN A 149 -8.90 20.43 -9.00
C ASN A 149 -7.51 19.79 -9.02
N LEU A 150 -7.39 18.48 -8.73
CA LEU A 150 -6.12 17.78 -8.66
C LEU A 150 -5.69 17.24 -10.04
N ASP A 151 -4.42 17.43 -10.38
CA ASP A 151 -3.81 16.93 -11.62
C ASP A 151 -3.23 15.52 -11.42
N TYR A 152 -2.53 15.29 -10.30
CA TYR A 152 -2.02 13.98 -9.92
C TYR A 152 -1.80 13.83 -8.43
N VAL A 153 -1.74 12.57 -8.02
CA VAL A 153 -1.21 12.12 -6.71
C VAL A 153 0.00 11.24 -6.97
N SER A 154 1.12 11.55 -6.34
CA SER A 154 2.35 10.77 -6.41
C SER A 154 2.74 10.32 -5.00
N VAL A 155 3.09 9.05 -4.85
CA VAL A 155 3.48 8.47 -3.57
C VAL A 155 4.82 7.77 -3.71
N CYS A 156 5.72 8.05 -2.76
CA CYS A 156 6.96 7.29 -2.60
C CYS A 156 6.85 6.42 -1.35
N VAL A 157 7.00 5.11 -1.51
CA VAL A 157 7.12 4.16 -0.39
C VAL A 157 8.58 3.80 -0.22
N ASN A 158 9.13 4.13 0.94
CA ASN A 158 10.54 3.92 1.28
C ASN A 158 10.68 2.70 2.20
N GLU A 159 11.57 1.76 1.85
CA GLU A 159 11.98 0.61 2.67
C GLU A 159 13.13 1.00 3.58
N GLY A 160 12.85 1.79 4.62
CA GLY A 160 13.86 2.43 5.46
C GLY A 160 14.36 3.75 4.87
N ILE A 161 15.54 4.20 5.33
CA ILE A 161 16.14 5.47 4.90
C ILE A 161 17.03 5.23 3.68
N GLY A 162 16.79 6.00 2.62
CA GLY A 162 17.68 6.08 1.47
C GLY A 162 17.30 5.24 0.24
N GLN A 163 16.23 4.45 0.30
CA GLN A 163 15.72 3.73 -0.87
C GLN A 163 14.21 3.61 -0.82
N GLY A 164 13.58 3.71 -1.98
CA GLY A 164 12.14 3.60 -2.15
C GLY A 164 11.76 3.66 -3.62
N ALA A 165 10.49 3.41 -3.90
CA ALA A 165 9.91 3.54 -5.22
C ALA A 165 8.81 4.59 -5.21
N GLN A 166 8.69 5.34 -6.29
CA GLN A 166 7.69 6.38 -6.44
C GLN A 166 6.79 6.08 -7.63
N PHE A 167 5.48 6.16 -7.41
CA PHE A 167 4.47 6.06 -8.45
C PHE A 167 3.61 7.32 -8.51
N LYS A 168 3.26 7.75 -9.72
CA LYS A 168 2.42 8.91 -9.99
C LYS A 168 1.13 8.48 -10.68
N LYS A 169 -0.01 8.79 -10.08
CA LYS A 169 -1.34 8.60 -10.66
C LYS A 169 -1.88 9.92 -11.18
N HIS A 170 -2.06 10.05 -12.48
CA HIS A 170 -2.73 11.20 -13.11
C HIS A 170 -4.24 11.09 -12.90
N LEU A 171 -4.89 12.24 -12.62
CA LEU A 171 -6.32 12.37 -12.35
C LEU A 171 -7.05 13.14 -13.47
N ARG A 172 -6.29 13.89 -14.24
CA ARG A 172 -6.75 14.62 -15.42
C ARG A 172 -5.88 14.24 -16.61
N ASP A 173 -6.47 14.21 -17.79
CA ASP A 173 -5.81 14.04 -19.09
C ASP A 173 -5.12 15.34 -19.54
#